data_ee78cc05fd69eb4d8b4f6a075868bb6e
#
_entry.id   ee78cc05fd69eb4d8b4f6a075868bb6e
#
_cell.length_a   1.000
_cell.length_b   1.000
_cell.length_c   1.000
_cell.angle_alpha   90.00
_cell.angle_beta   90.00
_cell.angle_gamma   90.00
#
_symmetry.space_group_name_H-M   'P 1'
#
loop_
_entity.id
_entity.type
_entity.pdbx_description
1 polymer ?
#
loop_
_entity_poly.entity_id
_entity_poly.type
_entity_poly.pdbx_seq_one_letter_code
_entity_poly.pdbx_strand_id
1 'polypeptide(L)'
;MLAMEMRSLGASGMQVSRLCFGTLTMGPMQRGFSPERGAALLTYAYARGFRFLDTADIYDTYPHIRLALQKCAYRVSTKAYCWDKATASAALERAFFGLDREYVDVFMLHEQESIHTLRGHREALDYLNEQKAKGRIGLVGVSTHYAGCVRAAAVFGGVDVIHPLINVEGIGIQDGTRADMEAAIAYAHSLGVGIFAMKPLG
;
A
#
# COMPACT_ATOMS: atom_id res chain seq x y z
N MET A 1 15.98 -23.75 -1.45
CA MET A 1 14.85 -22.85 -1.67
C MET A 1 15.25 -21.80 -2.68
N LEU A 2 14.41 -21.52 -3.69
CA LEU A 2 14.65 -20.39 -4.60
C LEU A 2 14.60 -19.10 -3.77
N ALA A 3 15.57 -18.20 -3.99
CA ALA A 3 15.58 -16.90 -3.32
C ALA A 3 14.37 -16.07 -3.77
N MET A 4 13.75 -15.33 -2.85
CA MET A 4 12.68 -14.41 -3.16
C MET A 4 13.21 -13.31 -4.10
N GLU A 5 12.58 -13.18 -5.25
CA GLU A 5 12.95 -12.17 -6.23
C GLU A 5 12.66 -10.76 -5.70
N MET A 6 13.60 -9.83 -5.89
CA MET A 6 13.41 -8.41 -5.60
C MET A 6 13.07 -7.67 -6.89
N ARG A 7 12.19 -6.68 -6.77
CA ARG A 7 11.71 -5.86 -7.90
C ARG A 7 11.75 -4.38 -7.53
N SER A 8 12.06 -3.54 -8.50
CA SER A 8 11.87 -2.10 -8.34
C SER A 8 10.39 -1.75 -8.41
N LEU A 9 9.92 -0.93 -7.49
CA LEU A 9 8.54 -0.45 -7.46
C LEU A 9 8.41 0.77 -8.39
N GLY A 10 8.08 0.49 -9.65
CA GLY A 10 8.03 1.49 -10.72
C GLY A 10 9.39 2.15 -10.98
N ALA A 11 9.36 3.41 -11.40
CA ALA A 11 10.55 4.22 -11.66
C ALA A 11 11.21 4.75 -10.38
N SER A 12 10.65 4.47 -9.20
CA SER A 12 11.16 4.99 -7.91
C SER A 12 12.52 4.45 -7.50
N GLY A 13 12.93 3.30 -8.03
CA GLY A 13 14.13 2.57 -7.59
C GLY A 13 13.98 1.84 -6.25
N MET A 14 12.86 2.00 -5.52
CA MET A 14 12.61 1.29 -4.26
C MET A 14 12.51 -0.22 -4.50
N GLN A 15 13.43 -0.98 -3.90
CA GLN A 15 13.44 -2.44 -4.01
C GLN A 15 12.49 -3.06 -3.01
N VAL A 16 11.58 -3.92 -3.49
CA VAL A 16 10.62 -4.69 -2.69
C VAL A 16 10.66 -6.15 -3.10
N SER A 17 10.27 -7.06 -2.20
CA SER A 17 10.09 -8.47 -2.59
C SER A 17 8.90 -8.59 -3.55
N ARG A 18 9.04 -9.47 -4.55
CA ARG A 18 7.99 -9.74 -5.55
C ARG A 18 6.64 -10.08 -4.91
N LEU A 19 6.66 -10.78 -3.77
CA LEU A 19 5.49 -11.02 -2.95
C LEU A 19 5.42 -10.00 -1.82
N CYS A 20 4.28 -9.33 -1.70
CA CYS A 20 3.91 -8.48 -0.59
C CYS A 20 3.09 -9.29 0.42
N PHE A 21 3.36 -9.13 1.72
CA PHE A 21 2.59 -9.78 2.77
C PHE A 21 1.50 -8.81 3.28
N GLY A 22 0.23 -9.13 2.98
CA GLY A 22 -0.92 -8.37 3.48
C GLY A 22 -1.25 -8.74 4.93
N THR A 23 -1.48 -7.74 5.78
CA THR A 23 -1.65 -7.94 7.23
C THR A 23 -3.11 -7.94 7.70
N LEU A 24 -4.07 -7.58 6.84
CA LEU A 24 -5.50 -7.51 7.19
C LEU A 24 -5.99 -8.77 7.93
N THR A 25 -5.59 -9.95 7.44
CA THR A 25 -6.03 -11.24 8.00
C THR A 25 -5.62 -11.44 9.46
N MET A 26 -4.54 -10.81 9.92
CA MET A 26 -4.06 -10.94 11.29
C MET A 26 -4.85 -10.07 12.28
N GLY A 27 -5.41 -8.96 11.79
CA GLY A 27 -6.10 -7.97 12.60
C GLY A 27 -7.47 -8.42 13.13
N PRO A 28 -8.08 -7.60 13.99
CA PRO A 28 -9.36 -7.89 14.65
C PRO A 28 -10.53 -7.99 13.67
N MET A 29 -10.40 -7.40 12.47
CA MET A 29 -11.42 -7.50 11.42
C MET A 29 -11.59 -8.93 10.87
N GLN A 30 -10.59 -9.83 11.08
CA GLN A 30 -10.63 -11.22 10.60
C GLN A 30 -10.21 -12.22 11.68
N ARG A 31 -8.91 -12.54 11.83
CA ARG A 31 -8.43 -13.60 12.73
C ARG A 31 -8.16 -13.15 14.16
N GLY A 32 -7.99 -11.86 14.39
CA GLY A 32 -7.77 -11.30 15.73
C GLY A 32 -6.54 -11.92 16.43
N PHE A 33 -5.41 -12.06 15.72
CA PHE A 33 -4.18 -12.56 16.35
C PHE A 33 -3.67 -11.56 17.37
N SER A 34 -3.06 -12.03 18.44
CA SER A 34 -2.30 -11.13 19.32
C SER A 34 -1.11 -10.53 18.55
N PRO A 35 -0.62 -9.35 18.96
CA PRO A 35 0.53 -8.73 18.35
C PRO A 35 1.75 -9.65 18.28
N GLU A 36 2.00 -10.47 19.32
CA GLU A 36 3.12 -11.41 19.40
C GLU A 36 2.96 -12.54 18.38
N ARG A 37 1.74 -13.08 18.23
CA ARG A 37 1.46 -14.12 17.24
C ARG A 37 1.61 -13.59 15.82
N GLY A 38 1.12 -12.39 15.55
CA GLY A 38 1.30 -11.74 14.25
C GLY A 38 2.76 -11.45 13.95
N ALA A 39 3.51 -10.93 14.92
CA ALA A 39 4.94 -10.67 14.77
C ALA A 39 5.75 -11.96 14.52
N ALA A 40 5.39 -13.07 15.17
CA ALA A 40 6.02 -14.37 14.92
C ALA A 40 5.78 -14.84 13.47
N LEU A 41 4.56 -14.67 12.95
CA LEU A 41 4.23 -14.97 11.56
C LEU A 41 5.01 -14.10 10.58
N LEU A 42 5.11 -12.79 10.84
CA LEU A 42 5.91 -11.88 10.02
C LEU A 42 7.40 -12.24 10.07
N THR A 43 7.94 -12.59 11.24
CA THR A 43 9.32 -13.05 11.35
C THR A 43 9.56 -14.33 10.53
N TYR A 44 8.61 -15.26 10.55
CA TYR A 44 8.67 -16.47 9.72
C TYR A 44 8.64 -16.14 8.22
N ALA A 45 7.76 -15.22 7.80
CA ALA A 45 7.71 -14.76 6.42
C ALA A 45 9.02 -14.06 6.00
N TYR A 46 9.61 -13.25 6.89
CA TYR A 46 10.91 -12.62 6.65
C TYR A 46 12.02 -13.63 6.38
N ALA A 47 12.06 -14.70 7.17
CA ALA A 47 13.02 -15.79 6.97
C ALA A 47 12.83 -16.52 5.62
N ARG A 48 11.65 -16.38 4.98
CA ARG A 48 11.35 -16.89 3.62
C ARG A 48 11.53 -15.87 2.52
N GLY A 49 12.11 -14.72 2.84
CA GLY A 49 12.49 -13.71 1.85
C GLY A 49 11.45 -12.60 1.63
N PHE A 50 10.31 -12.61 2.31
CA PHE A 50 9.41 -11.46 2.26
C PHE A 50 10.12 -10.22 2.83
N ARG A 51 10.04 -9.10 2.11
CA ARG A 51 10.66 -7.82 2.48
C ARG A 51 9.68 -6.65 2.38
N PHE A 52 8.45 -6.92 1.98
CA PHE A 52 7.42 -5.93 1.77
C PHE A 52 6.13 -6.33 2.49
N LEU A 53 5.60 -5.42 3.31
CA LEU A 53 4.34 -5.57 4.03
C LEU A 53 3.34 -4.56 3.51
N ASP A 54 2.07 -4.97 3.46
CA ASP A 54 0.93 -4.09 3.24
C ASP A 54 0.00 -4.10 4.46
N THR A 55 -0.34 -2.91 4.93
CA THR A 55 -1.29 -2.68 6.00
C THR A 55 -2.19 -1.48 5.69
N ALA A 56 -3.05 -1.12 6.63
CA ALA A 56 -3.84 0.11 6.62
C ALA A 56 -4.13 0.56 8.06
N ASP A 57 -4.40 1.84 8.22
CA ASP A 57 -4.79 2.45 9.49
C ASP A 57 -5.96 1.70 10.16
N ILE A 58 -6.98 1.38 9.36
CA ILE A 58 -8.19 0.69 9.84
C ILE A 58 -7.98 -0.81 10.18
N TYR A 59 -6.86 -1.43 9.79
CA TYR A 59 -6.64 -2.87 10.03
C TYR A 59 -6.24 -3.19 11.47
N ASP A 60 -5.81 -2.18 12.22
CA ASP A 60 -5.33 -2.29 13.61
C ASP A 60 -4.22 -3.35 13.76
N THR A 61 -3.29 -3.35 12.77
CA THR A 61 -2.16 -4.29 12.73
C THR A 61 -0.78 -3.64 12.94
N TYR A 62 -0.74 -2.34 13.20
CA TYR A 62 0.52 -1.66 13.52
C TYR A 62 1.28 -2.30 14.70
N PRO A 63 0.64 -2.70 15.81
CA PRO A 63 1.35 -3.34 16.92
C PRO A 63 2.03 -4.65 16.52
N HIS A 64 1.42 -5.45 15.63
CA HIS A 64 1.99 -6.69 15.09
C HIS A 64 3.27 -6.40 14.27
N ILE A 65 3.18 -5.39 13.39
CA ILE A 65 4.29 -4.97 12.53
C ILE A 65 5.41 -4.37 13.38
N ARG A 66 5.10 -3.47 14.32
CA ARG A 66 6.06 -2.85 15.22
C ARG A 66 6.95 -3.88 15.93
N LEU A 67 6.35 -4.94 16.49
CA LEU A 67 7.10 -6.02 17.14
C LEU A 67 7.98 -6.79 16.14
N ALA A 68 7.50 -7.05 14.92
CA ALA A 68 8.29 -7.70 13.89
C ALA A 68 9.47 -6.84 13.42
N LEU A 69 9.29 -5.51 13.34
CA LEU A 69 10.31 -4.57 12.92
C LEU A 69 11.51 -4.48 13.86
N GLN A 70 11.39 -4.93 15.11
CA GLN A 70 12.53 -5.04 16.03
C GLN A 70 13.58 -6.06 15.57
N LYS A 71 13.20 -7.01 14.71
CA LYS A 71 14.05 -8.12 14.23
C LYS A 71 14.13 -8.21 12.71
N CYS A 72 13.25 -7.53 11.97
CA CYS A 72 13.07 -7.70 10.54
C CYS A 72 13.07 -6.35 9.82
N ALA A 73 13.93 -6.18 8.83
CA ALA A 73 14.02 -4.97 8.00
C ALA A 73 12.99 -5.00 6.86
N TYR A 74 11.72 -4.82 7.18
CA TYR A 74 10.65 -4.71 6.19
C TYR A 74 10.52 -3.30 5.62
N ARG A 75 10.18 -3.23 4.33
CA ARG A 75 9.48 -2.09 3.75
C ARG A 75 8.00 -2.18 4.12
N VAL A 76 7.42 -1.07 4.54
CA VAL A 76 6.02 -1.03 4.99
C VAL A 76 5.23 -0.08 4.11
N SER A 77 4.18 -0.62 3.47
CA SER A 77 3.12 0.15 2.83
C SER A 77 1.95 0.26 3.81
N THR A 78 1.46 1.47 4.01
CA THR A 78 0.22 1.71 4.74
C THR A 78 -0.70 2.64 3.97
N LYS A 79 -1.95 2.73 4.38
CA LYS A 79 -2.99 3.54 3.75
C LYS A 79 -4.05 3.97 4.75
N ALA A 80 -4.67 5.11 4.51
CA ALA A 80 -5.73 5.63 5.35
C ALA A 80 -6.80 6.33 4.52
N TYR A 81 -8.01 6.35 5.06
CA TYR A 81 -9.06 7.23 4.57
C TYR A 81 -8.76 8.65 5.05
N CYS A 82 -8.33 9.48 4.14
CA CYS A 82 -8.08 10.90 4.40
C CYS A 82 -8.42 11.72 3.14
N TRP A 83 -8.99 12.88 3.34
CA TRP A 83 -9.55 13.71 2.27
C TRP A 83 -9.02 15.14 2.28
N ASP A 84 -8.46 15.60 3.39
CA ASP A 84 -7.86 16.90 3.59
C ASP A 84 -6.52 16.81 4.33
N LYS A 85 -5.85 17.94 4.48
CA LYS A 85 -4.56 18.01 5.18
C LYS A 85 -4.64 17.56 6.64
N ALA A 86 -5.72 17.89 7.35
CA ALA A 86 -5.86 17.58 8.76
C ALA A 86 -6.00 16.07 8.99
N THR A 87 -6.87 15.41 8.21
CA THR A 87 -7.08 13.97 8.28
C THR A 87 -5.86 13.18 7.82
N ALA A 88 -5.16 13.66 6.76
CA ALA A 88 -3.92 13.03 6.30
C ALA A 88 -2.79 13.16 7.32
N SER A 89 -2.66 14.32 7.97
CA SER A 89 -1.69 14.54 9.05
C SER A 89 -1.96 13.62 10.23
N ALA A 90 -3.19 13.55 10.70
CA ALA A 90 -3.57 12.69 11.81
C ALA A 90 -3.32 11.19 11.50
N ALA A 91 -3.62 10.75 10.27
CA ALA A 91 -3.39 9.38 9.84
C ALA A 91 -1.89 9.04 9.77
N LEU A 92 -1.07 9.95 9.27
CA LEU A 92 0.39 9.77 9.21
C LEU A 92 1.00 9.66 10.60
N GLU A 93 0.59 10.52 11.53
CA GLU A 93 1.07 10.47 12.93
C GLU A 93 0.63 9.17 13.63
N ARG A 94 -0.60 8.69 13.39
CA ARG A 94 -1.02 7.35 13.89
C ARG A 94 -0.14 6.23 13.34
N ALA A 95 0.22 6.29 12.05
CA ALA A 95 1.11 5.29 11.46
C ALA A 95 2.51 5.34 12.11
N PHE A 96 3.08 6.52 12.33
CA PHE A 96 4.37 6.68 13.00
C PHE A 96 4.34 6.15 14.42
N PHE A 97 3.36 6.56 15.21
CA PHE A 97 3.19 6.09 16.59
C PHE A 97 2.98 4.58 16.64
N GLY A 98 2.10 4.05 15.80
CA GLY A 98 1.76 2.62 15.78
C GLY A 98 2.91 1.73 15.35
N LEU A 99 3.71 2.18 14.38
CA LEU A 99 4.88 1.47 13.86
C LEU A 99 6.17 1.73 14.66
N ASP A 100 6.16 2.72 15.57
CA ASP A 100 7.35 3.20 16.29
C ASP A 100 8.47 3.66 15.33
N ARG A 101 8.10 4.52 14.37
CA ARG A 101 8.97 5.05 13.31
C ARG A 101 8.60 6.50 12.99
N GLU A 102 9.55 7.26 12.48
CA GLU A 102 9.34 8.62 11.94
C GLU A 102 9.30 8.63 10.40
N TYR A 103 9.22 7.46 9.79
CA TYR A 103 9.24 7.24 8.35
C TYR A 103 8.41 6.02 7.97
N VAL A 104 7.68 6.12 6.85
CA VAL A 104 7.04 4.97 6.18
C VAL A 104 7.49 4.88 4.73
N ASP A 105 7.68 3.66 4.23
CA ASP A 105 8.18 3.43 2.88
C ASP A 105 7.14 3.83 1.82
N VAL A 106 5.86 3.49 2.04
CA VAL A 106 4.75 3.85 1.15
C VAL A 106 3.55 4.28 1.99
N PHE A 107 2.97 5.45 1.69
CA PHE A 107 1.70 5.90 2.27
C PHE A 107 0.67 6.19 1.17
N MET A 108 -0.54 5.63 1.28
CA MET A 108 -1.54 5.74 0.22
C MET A 108 -2.87 6.30 0.73
N LEU A 109 -3.59 7.01 -0.15
CA LEU A 109 -5.02 7.25 0.00
C LEU A 109 -5.76 5.92 -0.20
N HIS A 110 -6.57 5.53 0.80
CA HIS A 110 -7.27 4.25 0.80
C HIS A 110 -8.52 4.31 -0.09
N GLU A 111 -8.73 3.29 -0.92
CA GLU A 111 -9.94 3.02 -1.73
C GLU A 111 -10.45 4.23 -2.53
N GLN A 112 -9.59 4.77 -3.38
CA GLN A 112 -10.01 5.80 -4.32
C GLN A 112 -10.84 5.17 -5.45
N GLU A 113 -11.93 5.82 -5.85
CA GLU A 113 -12.91 5.23 -6.78
C GLU A 113 -12.80 5.79 -8.20
N SER A 114 -12.42 7.07 -8.34
CA SER A 114 -12.47 7.77 -9.62
C SER A 114 -11.59 9.01 -9.62
N ILE A 115 -11.52 9.68 -10.78
CA ILE A 115 -10.92 11.01 -10.91
C ILE A 115 -11.61 12.05 -9.99
N HIS A 116 -12.89 11.86 -9.66
CA HIS A 116 -13.62 12.79 -8.79
C HIS A 116 -13.20 12.63 -7.34
N THR A 117 -13.04 11.40 -6.85
CA THR A 117 -12.50 11.16 -5.50
C THR A 117 -11.06 11.66 -5.38
N LEU A 118 -10.21 11.45 -6.40
CA LEU A 118 -8.85 11.99 -6.43
C LEU A 118 -8.84 13.52 -6.36
N ARG A 119 -9.74 14.19 -7.09
CA ARG A 119 -9.89 15.65 -7.03
C ARG A 119 -10.39 16.13 -5.67
N GLY A 120 -11.38 15.44 -5.10
CA GLY A 120 -11.92 15.75 -3.77
C GLY A 120 -10.89 15.57 -2.64
N HIS A 121 -9.95 14.65 -2.82
CA HIS A 121 -8.90 14.34 -1.84
C HIS A 121 -7.53 14.95 -2.22
N ARG A 122 -7.51 15.94 -3.11
CA ARG A 122 -6.29 16.58 -3.59
C ARG A 122 -5.47 17.19 -2.45
N GLU A 123 -6.11 17.83 -1.49
CA GLU A 123 -5.43 18.44 -0.34
C GLU A 123 -4.68 17.41 0.52
N ALA A 124 -5.29 16.23 0.74
CA ALA A 124 -4.63 15.12 1.42
C ALA A 124 -3.41 14.61 0.64
N LEU A 125 -3.56 14.44 -0.69
CA LEU A 125 -2.47 13.98 -1.56
C LEU A 125 -1.30 14.97 -1.57
N ASP A 126 -1.59 16.27 -1.66
CA ASP A 126 -0.57 17.32 -1.65
C ASP A 126 0.19 17.35 -0.31
N TYR A 127 -0.53 17.21 0.82
CA TYR A 127 0.11 17.11 2.13
C TYR A 127 1.05 15.88 2.22
N LEU A 128 0.62 14.71 1.74
CA LEU A 128 1.47 13.52 1.73
C LEU A 128 2.73 13.73 0.88
N ASN A 129 2.60 14.42 -0.25
CA ASN A 129 3.76 14.79 -1.09
C ASN A 129 4.68 15.81 -0.40
N GLU A 130 4.16 16.75 0.38
CA GLU A 130 4.97 17.62 1.24
C GLU A 130 5.77 16.79 2.26
N GLN A 131 5.16 15.77 2.87
CA GLN A 131 5.84 14.89 3.83
C GLN A 131 6.89 13.99 3.13
N LYS A 132 6.63 13.56 1.90
CA LYS A 132 7.61 12.88 1.07
C LYS A 132 8.82 13.77 0.78
N ALA A 133 8.59 15.03 0.40
CA ALA A 133 9.67 15.99 0.18
C ALA A 133 10.53 16.26 1.44
N LYS A 134 9.93 16.10 2.64
CA LYS A 134 10.62 16.17 3.94
C LYS A 134 11.31 14.87 4.36
N GLY A 135 11.24 13.81 3.53
CA GLY A 135 11.85 12.52 3.82
C GLY A 135 11.10 11.66 4.86
N ARG A 136 9.86 12.01 5.22
CA ARG A 136 9.02 11.25 6.16
C ARG A 136 8.22 10.13 5.50
N ILE A 137 8.02 10.21 4.18
CA ILE A 137 7.38 9.20 3.33
C ILE A 137 8.32 8.91 2.17
N GLY A 138 8.48 7.64 1.82
CA GLY A 138 9.27 7.24 0.64
C GLY A 138 8.51 7.45 -0.65
N LEU A 139 7.32 6.86 -0.78
CA LEU A 139 6.45 6.94 -1.94
C LEU A 139 5.02 7.25 -1.51
N VAL A 140 4.33 8.06 -2.32
CA VAL A 140 2.91 8.39 -2.13
C VAL A 140 2.08 7.66 -3.18
N GLY A 141 0.91 7.15 -2.79
CA GLY A 141 0.10 6.39 -3.71
C GLY A 141 -1.40 6.38 -3.40
N VAL A 142 -2.09 5.50 -4.12
CA VAL A 142 -3.51 5.24 -3.93
C VAL A 142 -3.81 3.75 -4.01
N SER A 143 -4.79 3.26 -3.24
CA SER A 143 -5.39 1.95 -3.46
C SER A 143 -6.75 2.08 -4.12
N THR A 144 -7.12 1.11 -4.95
CA THR A 144 -8.38 1.17 -5.70
C THR A 144 -8.86 -0.20 -6.16
N HIS A 145 -10.19 -0.34 -6.27
CA HIS A 145 -10.87 -1.47 -6.89
C HIS A 145 -11.42 -1.13 -8.30
N TYR A 146 -11.12 0.07 -8.81
CA TYR A 146 -11.68 0.62 -10.05
C TYR A 146 -10.59 0.77 -11.12
N ALA A 147 -10.80 0.16 -12.29
CA ALA A 147 -9.88 0.27 -13.43
C ALA A 147 -9.79 1.71 -13.95
N GLY A 148 -10.92 2.44 -13.96
CA GLY A 148 -10.97 3.84 -14.32
C GLY A 148 -10.14 4.71 -13.37
N CYS A 149 -10.14 4.39 -12.07
CA CYS A 149 -9.31 5.09 -11.10
C CYS A 149 -7.81 4.80 -11.29
N VAL A 150 -7.42 3.57 -11.64
CA VAL A 150 -6.02 3.25 -11.98
C VAL A 150 -5.52 4.14 -13.12
N ARG A 151 -6.30 4.27 -14.22
CA ARG A 151 -5.96 5.15 -15.35
C ARG A 151 -5.87 6.61 -14.94
N ALA A 152 -6.84 7.08 -14.16
CA ALA A 152 -6.86 8.46 -13.69
C ALA A 152 -5.67 8.78 -12.78
N ALA A 153 -5.39 7.93 -11.81
CA ALA A 153 -4.30 8.10 -10.86
C ALA A 153 -2.92 8.13 -11.54
N ALA A 154 -2.74 7.32 -12.60
CA ALA A 154 -1.49 7.24 -13.35
C ALA A 154 -1.05 8.58 -13.98
N VAL A 155 -1.99 9.49 -14.24
CA VAL A 155 -1.74 10.81 -14.85
C VAL A 155 -2.12 11.98 -13.94
N PHE A 156 -2.61 11.72 -12.74
CA PHE A 156 -3.15 12.76 -11.84
C PHE A 156 -2.07 13.69 -11.27
N GLY A 157 -0.83 13.23 -11.21
CA GLY A 157 0.29 13.93 -10.57
C GLY A 157 0.33 13.71 -9.04
N GLY A 158 1.54 13.48 -8.53
CA GLY A 158 1.78 13.21 -7.12
C GLY A 158 1.46 11.77 -6.67
N VAL A 159 1.29 10.84 -7.61
CA VAL A 159 1.07 9.41 -7.37
C VAL A 159 2.27 8.62 -7.90
N ASP A 160 3.07 8.06 -7.01
CA ASP A 160 4.22 7.23 -7.36
C ASP A 160 3.83 5.75 -7.50
N VAL A 161 2.80 5.31 -6.75
CA VAL A 161 2.42 3.91 -6.59
C VAL A 161 0.90 3.76 -6.64
N ILE A 162 0.43 2.72 -7.31
CA ILE A 162 -0.97 2.32 -7.29
C ILE A 162 -1.05 0.88 -6.77
N HIS A 163 -2.02 0.64 -5.87
CA HIS A 163 -2.34 -0.66 -5.29
C HIS A 163 -3.72 -1.11 -5.79
N PRO A 164 -3.79 -1.69 -7.02
CA PRO A 164 -5.05 -2.09 -7.64
C PRO A 164 -5.49 -3.48 -7.17
N LEU A 165 -6.81 -3.72 -7.18
CA LEU A 165 -7.37 -5.05 -7.04
C LEU A 165 -7.30 -5.79 -8.38
N ILE A 166 -6.71 -6.99 -8.38
CA ILE A 166 -6.74 -7.89 -9.53
C ILE A 166 -6.57 -9.33 -9.08
N ASN A 167 -7.36 -10.24 -9.66
CA ASN A 167 -7.24 -11.68 -9.52
C ASN A 167 -7.70 -12.38 -10.81
N VAL A 168 -7.51 -13.70 -10.87
CA VAL A 168 -7.80 -14.50 -12.07
C VAL A 168 -9.25 -14.38 -12.52
N GLU A 169 -10.19 -14.32 -11.57
CA GLU A 169 -11.63 -14.27 -11.86
C GLU A 169 -12.17 -12.84 -12.01
N GLY A 170 -11.38 -11.79 -11.67
CA GLY A 170 -11.83 -10.40 -11.67
C GLY A 170 -12.80 -10.06 -10.53
N ILE A 171 -12.90 -10.93 -9.51
CA ILE A 171 -13.81 -10.72 -8.38
C ILE A 171 -13.40 -9.49 -7.60
N GLY A 172 -14.36 -8.59 -7.36
CA GLY A 172 -14.17 -7.36 -6.58
C GLY A 172 -13.74 -6.14 -7.40
N ILE A 173 -13.52 -6.28 -8.72
CA ILE A 173 -13.39 -5.13 -9.62
C ILE A 173 -14.76 -4.43 -9.69
N GLN A 174 -14.78 -3.12 -9.42
CA GLN A 174 -16.02 -2.35 -9.28
C GLN A 174 -16.47 -1.69 -10.59
N ASP A 175 -15.56 -1.51 -11.53
CA ASP A 175 -15.84 -0.97 -12.87
C ASP A 175 -15.09 -1.76 -13.94
N GLY A 176 -15.79 -2.13 -15.01
CA GLY A 176 -15.20 -2.90 -16.10
C GLY A 176 -14.92 -4.38 -15.76
N THR A 177 -14.09 -4.98 -16.57
CA THR A 177 -13.72 -6.39 -16.52
C THR A 177 -12.28 -6.55 -15.97
N ARG A 178 -11.86 -7.83 -15.77
CA ARG A 178 -10.44 -8.13 -15.51
C ARG A 178 -9.53 -7.59 -16.61
N ALA A 179 -9.92 -7.72 -17.88
CA ALA A 179 -9.14 -7.22 -19.01
C ALA A 179 -8.99 -5.70 -18.99
N ASP A 180 -10.03 -4.95 -18.54
CA ASP A 180 -9.96 -3.51 -18.38
C ASP A 180 -8.97 -3.12 -17.26
N MET A 181 -8.98 -3.86 -16.15
CA MET A 181 -8.02 -3.65 -15.05
C MET A 181 -6.60 -3.98 -15.49
N GLU A 182 -6.38 -5.10 -16.19
CA GLU A 182 -5.06 -5.46 -16.75
C GLU A 182 -4.53 -4.36 -17.68
N ALA A 183 -5.38 -3.85 -18.58
CA ALA A 183 -5.02 -2.76 -19.49
C ALA A 183 -4.73 -1.44 -18.74
N ALA A 184 -5.48 -1.15 -17.67
CA ALA A 184 -5.23 0.02 -16.82
C ALA A 184 -3.90 -0.08 -16.07
N ILE A 185 -3.59 -1.26 -15.51
CA ILE A 185 -2.32 -1.56 -14.84
C ILE A 185 -1.15 -1.43 -15.83
N ALA A 186 -1.26 -2.03 -17.02
CA ALA A 186 -0.23 -1.94 -18.05
C ALA A 186 0.03 -0.48 -18.47
N TYR A 187 -1.03 0.31 -18.62
CA TYR A 187 -0.92 1.75 -18.90
C TYR A 187 -0.19 2.49 -17.79
N ALA A 188 -0.60 2.33 -16.52
CA ALA A 188 0.05 2.98 -15.40
C ALA A 188 1.53 2.59 -15.29
N HIS A 189 1.85 1.30 -15.47
CA HIS A 189 3.21 0.80 -15.47
C HIS A 189 4.06 1.41 -16.59
N SER A 190 3.50 1.59 -17.79
CA SER A 190 4.21 2.21 -18.93
C SER A 190 4.60 3.67 -18.68
N LEU A 191 3.91 4.34 -17.75
CA LEU A 191 4.24 5.68 -17.28
C LEU A 191 5.22 5.72 -16.11
N GLY A 192 5.75 4.55 -15.70
CA GLY A 192 6.71 4.44 -14.61
C GLY A 192 6.09 4.37 -13.21
N VAL A 193 4.76 4.35 -13.09
CA VAL A 193 4.08 4.22 -11.80
C VAL A 193 4.33 2.82 -11.22
N GLY A 194 4.68 2.76 -9.94
CA GLY A 194 4.85 1.49 -9.22
C GLY A 194 3.52 0.78 -9.03
N ILE A 195 3.50 -0.54 -9.27
CA ILE A 195 2.30 -1.35 -9.11
C ILE A 195 2.58 -2.52 -8.17
N PHE A 196 1.75 -2.70 -7.16
CA PHE A 196 1.67 -3.95 -6.41
C PHE A 196 0.21 -4.33 -6.16
N ALA A 197 -0.17 -5.52 -6.59
CA ALA A 197 -1.57 -5.94 -6.64
C ALA A 197 -2.10 -6.42 -5.29
N MET A 198 -3.37 -6.11 -4.99
CA MET A 198 -4.09 -6.72 -3.87
C MET A 198 -4.97 -7.87 -4.35
N LYS A 199 -5.19 -8.84 -3.45
CA LYS A 199 -6.08 -10.00 -3.64
C LYS A 199 -5.78 -10.87 -4.89
N PRO A 200 -4.49 -11.06 -5.29
CA PRO A 200 -4.19 -11.82 -6.52
C PRO A 200 -4.58 -13.30 -6.44
N LEU A 201 -4.77 -13.83 -5.23
CA LEU A 201 -5.17 -15.22 -4.98
C LEU A 201 -6.68 -15.37 -4.67
N GLY A 202 -7.45 -14.31 -4.76
CA GLY A 202 -8.90 -14.30 -4.50
C GLY A 202 -9.29 -13.88 -3.09
#